data_3284d9eb828e6cbb1747880c25425dbe
#
_entry.id   3284d9eb828e6cbb1747880c25425dbe
#
_cell.length_a   1.000
_cell.length_b   1.000
_cell.length_c   1.000
_cell.angle_alpha   90.00
_cell.angle_beta   90.00
_cell.angle_gamma   90.00
#
_symmetry.space_group_name_H-M   'P 1'
#
loop_
_entity.id
_entity.type
_entity.pdbx_description
1 polymer ?
#
loop_
_entity_poly.entity_id
_entity_poly.type
_entity_poly.pdbx_seq_one_letter_code
_entity_poly.pdbx_strand_id
1 'polypeptide(L)'
;MTIEEASEKYCIPIKILKEYESMELCKTVKRVMGEWHYDDEDIKRLSMIMTLYETDFSKEDIDEYMQLILSGENDEECLKILSQKRKKALDKIHILEKQISNLDYLKNEMKNNN
;
A
#
# COMPACT_ATOMS: atom_id res chain seq x y z
N MET A 1 1.16 -18.09 -17.81
CA MET A 1 0.08 -17.59 -16.90
C MET A 1 -0.40 -16.24 -17.40
N THR A 2 -1.71 -16.09 -17.60
CA THR A 2 -2.29 -14.78 -17.95
C THR A 2 -2.35 -13.89 -16.73
N ILE A 3 -2.59 -12.59 -16.93
CA ILE A 3 -2.74 -11.65 -15.82
C ILE A 3 -3.98 -12.02 -14.97
N GLU A 4 -5.05 -12.51 -15.61
CA GLU A 4 -6.26 -12.96 -14.95
C GLU A 4 -5.99 -14.20 -14.09
N GLU A 5 -5.23 -15.15 -14.62
CA GLU A 5 -4.84 -16.35 -13.88
C GLU A 5 -3.96 -16.02 -12.68
N ALA A 6 -3.01 -15.10 -12.85
CA ALA A 6 -2.15 -14.64 -11.75
C ALA A 6 -2.98 -13.95 -10.66
N SER A 7 -3.91 -13.08 -11.06
CA SER A 7 -4.82 -12.39 -10.14
C SER A 7 -5.61 -13.39 -9.29
N GLU A 8 -6.17 -14.42 -9.92
CA GLU A 8 -6.97 -15.44 -9.23
C GLU A 8 -6.10 -16.31 -8.32
N LYS A 9 -4.96 -16.79 -8.83
CA LYS A 9 -4.07 -17.71 -8.09
C LYS A 9 -3.48 -17.06 -6.84
N TYR A 10 -3.04 -15.81 -6.94
CA TYR A 10 -2.35 -15.13 -5.85
C TYR A 10 -3.23 -14.14 -5.09
N CYS A 11 -4.51 -14.07 -5.44
CA CYS A 11 -5.47 -13.14 -4.81
C CYS A 11 -5.01 -11.69 -4.88
N ILE A 12 -4.43 -11.30 -6.01
CA ILE A 12 -3.94 -9.94 -6.24
C ILE A 12 -4.84 -9.24 -7.27
N PRO A 13 -5.38 -8.04 -6.96
CA PRO A 13 -6.20 -7.32 -7.93
C PRO A 13 -5.47 -7.07 -9.25
N ILE A 14 -6.18 -7.22 -10.37
CA ILE A 14 -5.61 -7.01 -11.71
C ILE A 14 -5.01 -5.61 -11.84
N LYS A 15 -5.64 -4.61 -11.23
CA LYS A 15 -5.13 -3.24 -11.21
C LYS A 15 -3.70 -3.15 -10.65
N ILE A 16 -3.45 -3.87 -9.56
CA ILE A 16 -2.13 -3.92 -8.91
C ILE A 16 -1.11 -4.58 -9.84
N LEU A 17 -1.49 -5.69 -10.49
CA LEU A 17 -0.62 -6.38 -11.44
C LEU A 17 -0.25 -5.48 -12.61
N LYS A 18 -1.21 -4.73 -13.16
CA LYS A 18 -0.98 -3.79 -14.26
C LYS A 18 -0.04 -2.65 -13.83
N GLU A 19 -0.23 -2.10 -12.64
CA GLU A 19 0.63 -1.06 -12.11
C GLU A 19 2.05 -1.56 -11.87
N TYR A 20 2.20 -2.79 -11.36
CA TYR A 20 3.50 -3.43 -11.20
C TYR A 20 4.24 -3.52 -12.52
N GLU A 21 3.57 -3.97 -13.59
CA GLU A 21 4.14 -4.03 -14.92
C GLU A 21 4.59 -2.64 -15.41
N SER A 22 3.79 -1.60 -15.15
CA SER A 22 4.10 -0.23 -15.59
C SER A 22 5.25 0.42 -14.83
N MET A 23 5.60 -0.07 -13.66
CA MET A 23 6.67 0.47 -12.83
C MET A 23 8.07 0.03 -13.26
N GLU A 24 8.18 -0.72 -14.34
CA GLU A 24 9.45 -1.28 -14.82
C GLU A 24 10.18 -2.14 -13.77
N LEU A 25 9.44 -2.62 -12.76
CA LEU A 25 9.96 -3.50 -11.73
C LEU A 25 10.05 -4.94 -12.21
N CYS A 26 9.47 -5.20 -13.37
CA CYS A 26 9.33 -6.53 -13.97
C CYS A 26 10.47 -6.88 -14.91
N LYS A 27 11.68 -6.40 -14.69
CA LYS A 27 12.82 -6.72 -15.56
C LYS A 27 13.09 -8.21 -15.66
N THR A 28 12.59 -8.97 -14.70
CA THR A 28 12.73 -10.42 -14.62
C THR A 28 11.45 -11.17 -14.99
N VAL A 29 10.31 -10.47 -15.12
CA VAL A 29 9.07 -11.11 -15.56
C VAL A 29 9.21 -11.37 -17.06
N LYS A 30 9.56 -12.60 -17.38
CA LYS A 30 9.75 -13.01 -18.77
C LYS A 30 8.40 -13.36 -19.37
N ARG A 31 8.08 -12.76 -20.51
CA ARG A 31 7.04 -13.26 -21.38
C ARG A 31 7.57 -14.50 -22.05
N VAL A 32 7.13 -15.67 -21.60
CA VAL A 32 7.42 -16.93 -22.29
C VAL A 32 6.16 -17.28 -23.07
N MET A 33 6.26 -17.36 -24.38
CA MET A 33 5.13 -17.67 -25.29
C MET A 33 3.94 -16.70 -25.12
N GLY A 34 4.22 -15.42 -24.87
CA GLY A 34 3.18 -14.39 -24.68
C GLY A 34 2.52 -14.36 -23.32
N GLU A 35 2.91 -15.24 -22.40
CA GLU A 35 2.37 -15.28 -21.05
C GLU A 35 3.34 -14.69 -20.03
N TRP A 36 2.81 -14.01 -19.01
CA TRP A 36 3.59 -13.47 -17.91
C TRP A 36 3.92 -14.59 -16.90
N HIS A 37 5.18 -14.65 -16.50
CA HIS A 37 5.62 -15.55 -15.45
C HIS A 37 6.12 -14.75 -14.26
N TYR A 38 5.45 -14.92 -13.12
CA TYR A 38 5.82 -14.28 -11.85
C TYR A 38 6.59 -15.29 -11.00
N ASP A 39 7.79 -14.92 -10.56
CA ASP A 39 8.57 -15.74 -9.64
C ASP A 39 8.26 -15.34 -8.17
N ASP A 40 8.91 -16.01 -7.21
CA ASP A 40 8.67 -15.74 -5.79
C ASP A 40 9.04 -14.30 -5.39
N GLU A 41 10.07 -13.74 -6.00
CA GLU A 41 10.47 -12.36 -5.76
C GLU A 41 9.41 -11.38 -6.28
N ASP A 42 8.83 -11.65 -7.43
CA ASP A 42 7.73 -10.83 -7.97
C ASP A 42 6.54 -10.86 -7.04
N ILE A 43 6.16 -12.02 -6.54
CA ILE A 43 5.04 -12.18 -5.61
C ILE A 43 5.30 -11.43 -4.31
N LYS A 44 6.51 -11.48 -3.80
CA LYS A 44 6.91 -10.74 -2.60
C LYS A 44 6.78 -9.23 -2.81
N ARG A 45 7.23 -8.72 -3.95
CA ARG A 45 7.11 -7.30 -4.31
C ARG A 45 5.66 -6.88 -4.47
N LEU A 46 4.84 -7.72 -5.12
CA LEU A 46 3.40 -7.47 -5.28
C LEU A 46 2.68 -7.40 -3.95
N SER A 47 3.01 -8.31 -3.03
CA SER A 47 2.44 -8.29 -1.67
C SER A 47 2.81 -7.01 -0.92
N MET A 48 4.06 -6.56 -1.09
CA MET A 48 4.52 -5.29 -0.51
C MET A 48 3.73 -4.11 -1.08
N ILE A 49 3.57 -4.05 -2.40
CA ILE A 49 2.79 -3.00 -3.07
C ILE A 49 1.36 -2.95 -2.57
N MET A 50 0.71 -4.11 -2.41
CA MET A 50 -0.64 -4.20 -1.86
C MET A 50 -0.71 -3.59 -0.46
N THR A 51 0.26 -3.91 0.39
CA THR A 51 0.33 -3.36 1.75
C THR A 51 0.50 -1.83 1.72
N LEU A 52 1.33 -1.33 0.83
CA LEU A 52 1.53 0.12 0.69
C LEU A 52 0.25 0.83 0.24
N TYR A 53 -0.51 0.24 -0.69
CA TYR A 53 -1.80 0.78 -1.10
C TYR A 53 -2.78 0.86 0.07
N GLU A 54 -2.79 -0.14 0.93
CA GLU A 54 -3.68 -0.20 2.10
C GLU A 54 -3.29 0.81 3.18
N THR A 55 -2.08 1.36 3.12
CA THR A 55 -1.54 2.26 4.15
C THR A 55 -1.40 3.70 3.66
N ASP A 56 -2.25 4.12 2.73
CA ASP A 56 -2.37 5.51 2.27
C ASP A 56 -1.14 6.02 1.51
N PHE A 57 -0.47 5.14 0.79
CA PHE A 57 0.57 5.55 -0.16
C PHE A 57 -0.09 5.91 -1.50
N SER A 58 0.33 7.02 -2.10
CA SER A 58 -0.05 7.33 -3.48
C SER A 58 0.74 6.44 -4.44
N LYS A 59 0.34 6.41 -5.71
CA LYS A 59 1.07 5.66 -6.73
C LYS A 59 2.53 6.13 -6.83
N GLU A 60 2.75 7.45 -6.76
CA GLU A 60 4.09 8.04 -6.80
C GLU A 60 4.91 7.64 -5.58
N ASP A 61 4.31 7.63 -4.39
CA ASP A 61 4.95 7.19 -3.16
C ASP A 61 5.36 5.73 -3.22
N ILE A 62 4.50 4.88 -3.79
CA ILE A 62 4.77 3.45 -3.95
C ILE A 62 5.94 3.24 -4.92
N ASP A 63 5.94 3.95 -6.03
CA ASP A 63 7.01 3.86 -7.03
C ASP A 63 8.35 4.26 -6.40
N GLU A 64 8.39 5.37 -5.68
CA GLU A 64 9.60 5.84 -4.99
C GLU A 64 10.11 4.80 -3.97
N TYR A 65 9.21 4.27 -3.14
CA TYR A 65 9.55 3.27 -2.14
C TYR A 65 10.10 2.00 -2.79
N MET A 66 9.44 1.52 -3.84
CA MET A 66 9.87 0.31 -4.54
C MET A 66 11.20 0.50 -5.25
N GLN A 67 11.47 1.67 -5.81
CA GLN A 67 12.77 1.98 -6.40
C GLN A 67 13.89 1.95 -5.36
N LEU A 68 13.63 2.45 -4.16
CA LEU A 68 14.60 2.38 -3.06
C LEU A 68 14.88 0.94 -2.64
N ILE A 69 13.84 0.11 -2.56
CA ILE A 69 13.98 -1.31 -2.22
C ILE A 69 14.83 -2.03 -3.27
N LEU A 70 14.59 -1.77 -4.55
CA LEU A 70 15.30 -2.44 -5.65
C LEU A 70 16.74 -2.03 -5.79
N SER A 71 17.07 -0.78 -5.48
CA SER A 71 18.45 -0.29 -5.57
C SER A 71 19.36 -0.80 -4.46
N GLY A 72 18.80 -1.41 -3.41
CA GLY A 72 19.56 -1.92 -2.27
C GLY A 72 20.15 -0.81 -1.39
N GLU A 73 20.64 -1.16 -0.22
CA GLU A 73 21.36 -0.25 0.69
C GLU A 73 20.57 1.01 1.11
N ASN A 74 19.24 1.01 0.99
CA ASN A 74 18.38 2.15 1.33
C ASN A 74 17.43 1.84 2.48
N ASP A 75 17.81 0.92 3.38
CA ASP A 75 16.94 0.49 4.49
C ASP A 75 16.56 1.65 5.40
N GLU A 76 17.49 2.55 5.70
CA GLU A 76 17.23 3.73 6.54
C GLU A 76 16.17 4.65 5.90
N GLU A 77 16.29 4.91 4.60
CA GLU A 77 15.33 5.72 3.86
C GLU A 77 13.94 5.08 3.87
N CYS A 78 13.88 3.79 3.62
CA CYS A 78 12.63 3.04 3.64
C CYS A 78 11.98 3.07 5.02
N LEU A 79 12.75 2.84 6.08
CA LEU A 79 12.26 2.91 7.46
C LEU A 79 11.75 4.31 7.80
N LYS A 80 12.42 5.35 7.32
CA LYS A 80 12.00 6.74 7.53
C LYS A 80 10.65 7.00 6.87
N ILE A 81 10.45 6.55 5.62
CA ILE A 81 9.19 6.70 4.90
C ILE A 81 8.06 6.01 5.67
N LEU A 82 8.28 4.76 6.09
CA LEU A 82 7.28 4.00 6.85
C LEU A 82 6.95 4.67 8.17
N SER A 83 7.95 5.18 8.89
CA SER A 83 7.76 5.87 10.16
C SER A 83 6.96 7.15 9.99
N GLN A 84 7.21 7.91 8.93
CA GLN A 84 6.46 9.13 8.62
C GLN A 84 4.99 8.82 8.30
N LYS A 85 4.72 7.77 7.54
CA LYS A 85 3.35 7.34 7.23
C LYS A 85 2.63 6.87 8.50
N ARG A 86 3.33 6.14 9.36
CA ARG A 86 2.78 5.70 10.65
C ARG A 86 2.43 6.89 11.53
N LYS A 87 3.28 7.90 11.60
CA LYS A 87 3.03 9.12 12.37
C LYS A 87 1.77 9.84 11.86
N LYS A 88 1.63 9.97 10.54
CA LYS A 88 0.45 10.59 9.94
C LYS A 88 -0.83 9.83 10.31
N ALA A 89 -0.78 8.51 10.32
CA ALA A 89 -1.91 7.68 10.71
C ALA A 89 -2.28 7.90 12.20
N LEU A 90 -1.28 7.98 13.08
CA LEU A 90 -1.49 8.29 14.49
C LEU A 90 -2.13 9.68 14.67
N ASP A 91 -1.66 10.68 13.93
CA ASP A 91 -2.24 12.03 13.98
C ASP A 91 -3.73 12.00 13.57
N LYS A 92 -4.08 11.21 12.56
CA LYS A 92 -5.49 11.02 12.16
C LYS A 92 -6.32 10.38 13.26
N ILE A 93 -5.76 9.37 13.94
CA ILE A 93 -6.44 8.72 15.08
C ILE A 93 -6.74 9.76 16.17
N HIS A 94 -5.76 10.58 16.52
CA HIS A 94 -5.92 11.63 17.54
C HIS A 94 -6.99 12.64 17.16
N ILE A 95 -7.03 13.04 15.89
CA ILE A 95 -8.06 13.95 15.38
C ILE A 95 -9.45 13.32 15.51
N LEU A 96 -9.58 12.04 15.12
CA LEU A 96 -10.84 11.32 15.20
C LEU A 96 -11.29 11.12 16.64
N GLU A 97 -10.38 10.81 17.56
CA GLU A 97 -10.67 10.70 18.99
C GLU A 97 -11.24 12.00 19.54
N LYS A 98 -10.63 13.14 19.15
CA LYS A 98 -11.10 14.45 19.54
C LYS A 98 -12.49 14.73 19.00
N GLN A 99 -12.76 14.38 17.75
CA GLN A 99 -14.08 14.51 17.14
C GLN A 99 -15.13 13.70 17.89
N ILE A 100 -14.81 12.47 18.25
CA ILE A 100 -15.70 11.60 19.03
C ILE A 100 -16.00 12.24 20.38
N SER A 101 -14.99 12.73 21.09
CA SER A 101 -15.15 13.39 22.38
C SER A 101 -16.08 14.60 22.28
N ASN A 102 -15.92 15.39 21.22
CA ASN A 102 -16.78 16.58 20.98
C ASN A 102 -18.22 16.18 20.71
N LEU A 103 -18.43 15.11 19.92
CA LEU A 103 -19.78 14.60 19.65
C LEU A 103 -20.43 14.05 20.91
N ASP A 104 -19.69 13.35 21.75
CA ASP A 104 -20.18 12.81 23.01
C ASP A 104 -20.58 13.94 23.97
N TYR A 105 -19.80 15.01 24.00
CA TYR A 105 -20.11 16.20 24.78
C TYR A 105 -21.46 16.79 24.35
N LEU A 106 -21.66 16.99 23.04
CA LEU A 106 -22.93 17.54 22.53
C LEU A 106 -24.11 16.62 22.82
N LYS A 107 -23.94 15.32 22.69
CA LYS A 107 -24.99 14.34 23.04
C LYS A 107 -25.39 14.45 24.51
N ASN A 108 -24.41 14.57 25.40
CA ASN A 108 -24.66 14.70 26.83
C ASN A 108 -25.37 16.01 27.16
N GLU A 109 -24.99 17.10 26.50
CA GLU A 109 -25.63 18.39 26.66
C GLU A 109 -27.13 18.32 26.29
N MET A 110 -27.45 17.68 25.17
CA MET A 110 -28.82 17.50 24.72
C MET A 110 -29.65 16.65 25.69
N LYS A 111 -29.06 15.59 26.23
CA LYS A 111 -29.73 14.73 27.22
C LYS A 111 -30.01 15.46 28.54
N ASN A 112 -29.09 16.33 28.96
CA ASN A 112 -29.22 17.04 30.24
C ASN A 112 -30.17 18.24 30.17
N ASN A 113 -30.47 18.73 28.96
CA ASN A 113 -31.37 19.84 28.74
C ASN A 113 -32.85 19.43 28.59
N ASN A 114 -33.10 18.17 28.73
CA ASN A 114 -34.52 17.69 28.73
C ASN A 114 -35.02 17.52 30.17
#